data_1231a0f643493a21680f21f0582237c0
#
_entry.id   1231a0f643493a21680f21f0582237c0
#
_cell.length_a   1.000
_cell.length_b   1.000
_cell.length_c   1.000
_cell.angle_alpha   90.00
_cell.angle_beta   90.00
_cell.angle_gamma   90.00
#
_symmetry.space_group_name_H-M   'P 1'
#
loop_
_entity.id
_entity.type
_entity.pdbx_description
1 polymer ?
#
loop_
_entity_poly.entity_id
_entity_poly.type
_entity_poly.pdbx_seq_one_letter_code
_entity_poly.pdbx_strand_id
1 'polypeptide(L)'
;EILIGLVGSEMCIRDSSYGSPMARFQDEMAGVGYYKFIEDLEKNFQDKKAEIVAGLENAMAEIIRRDSFMVSYTGERESVEQLKALSGSLKKSLKESSCQVPEVAITCEKKNEGFKTSGQVQYVARTGNFVKKGFTYTGALEILKVALSYDYLWINLRVKGGAYGCMSGFKRSGESFFVSYRDPHLRRTLEVYEGVPEYVRTFAADELSLIH
;
A
#
# COMPACT_ATOMS: atom_id res chain seq x y z
N GLU A 1 -4.03 10.02 21.02
CA GLU A 1 -4.89 11.08 20.44
C GLU A 1 -4.56 11.48 19.00
N ILE A 2 -3.63 10.81 18.31
CA ILE A 2 -3.23 11.15 16.92
C ILE A 2 -3.79 10.15 15.91
N LEU A 3 -4.82 9.42 16.23
CA LEU A 3 -5.52 8.55 15.27
C LEU A 3 -6.44 9.32 14.29
N ILE A 4 -6.38 10.63 14.28
CA ILE A 4 -7.17 11.51 13.40
C ILE A 4 -6.73 11.42 11.92
N GLY A 5 -5.58 10.82 11.64
CA GLY A 5 -5.01 10.74 10.30
C GLY A 5 -5.07 9.38 9.62
N LEU A 6 -5.55 8.32 10.26
CA LEU A 6 -5.73 7.02 9.62
C LEU A 6 -6.97 7.06 8.71
N VAL A 7 -6.78 7.59 7.52
CA VAL A 7 -7.77 7.62 6.45
C VAL A 7 -7.73 6.28 5.72
N GLY A 8 -8.78 5.86 5.06
CA GLY A 8 -9.00 4.53 4.50
C GLY A 8 -7.84 3.87 3.73
N SER A 9 -6.87 4.62 3.23
CA SER A 9 -5.66 4.09 2.58
C SER A 9 -4.77 3.29 3.53
N GLU A 10 -4.57 3.75 4.76
CA GLU A 10 -3.72 3.10 5.77
C GLU A 10 -4.33 1.78 6.25
N MET A 11 -5.66 1.71 6.33
CA MET A 11 -6.37 0.47 6.64
C MET A 11 -6.19 -0.56 5.54
N CYS A 12 -6.25 -0.17 4.27
CA CYS A 12 -5.99 -1.06 3.14
C CYS A 12 -4.53 -1.53 3.12
N ILE A 13 -3.56 -0.65 3.44
CA ILE A 13 -2.14 -1.00 3.57
C ILE A 13 -1.96 -2.03 4.67
N ARG A 14 -2.58 -1.79 5.84
CA ARG A 14 -2.49 -2.68 7.01
C ARG A 14 -3.03 -4.07 6.70
N ASP A 15 -4.22 -4.18 6.14
CA ASP A 15 -4.83 -5.46 5.82
C ASP A 15 -4.07 -6.22 4.72
N SER A 16 -3.58 -5.52 3.70
CA SER A 16 -2.73 -6.10 2.66
C SER A 16 -1.41 -6.64 3.21
N SER A 17 -0.90 -6.04 4.29
CA SER A 17 0.36 -6.44 4.94
C SER A 17 0.34 -7.86 5.52
N TYR A 18 -0.84 -8.42 5.78
CA TYR A 18 -0.98 -9.80 6.25
C TYR A 18 -0.76 -10.85 5.16
N GLY A 19 -0.87 -10.45 3.89
CA GLY A 19 -0.81 -11.37 2.76
C GLY A 19 0.37 -11.17 1.81
N SER A 20 1.03 -10.02 1.85
CA SER A 20 2.06 -9.61 0.90
C SER A 20 3.28 -9.00 1.58
N PRO A 21 4.51 -9.49 1.30
CA PRO A 21 5.73 -8.87 1.80
C PRO A 21 5.89 -7.42 1.39
N MET A 22 5.51 -7.08 0.16
CA MET A 22 5.54 -5.70 -0.33
C MET A 22 4.61 -4.79 0.47
N ALA A 23 3.37 -5.24 0.72
CA ALA A 23 2.43 -4.47 1.51
C ALA A 23 2.85 -4.39 3.00
N ARG A 24 3.52 -5.43 3.52
CA ARG A 24 4.13 -5.37 4.86
C ARG A 24 5.21 -4.30 4.92
N PHE A 25 6.07 -4.23 3.92
CA PHE A 25 7.07 -3.17 3.81
C PHE A 25 6.43 -1.77 3.73
N GLN A 26 5.36 -1.62 2.96
CA GLN A 26 4.61 -0.36 2.89
C GLN A 26 3.98 0.03 4.24
N ASP A 27 3.45 -0.93 5.01
CA ASP A 27 2.91 -0.68 6.34
C ASP A 27 3.98 -0.18 7.34
N GLU A 28 5.19 -0.73 7.27
CA GLU A 28 6.33 -0.27 8.08
C GLU A 28 6.83 1.12 7.66
N MET A 29 6.66 1.50 6.38
CA MET A 29 7.13 2.79 5.87
C MET A 29 6.11 3.92 5.97
N ALA A 30 4.83 3.64 5.93
CA ALA A 30 3.79 4.68 5.82
C ALA A 30 2.44 4.29 6.45
N GLY A 31 2.33 3.11 7.07
CA GLY A 31 1.10 2.64 7.68
C GLY A 31 1.14 2.65 9.21
N VAL A 32 0.38 1.75 9.81
CA VAL A 32 0.30 1.61 11.28
C VAL A 32 1.65 1.19 11.88
N GLY A 33 2.45 0.40 11.15
CA GLY A 33 3.81 0.04 11.55
C GLY A 33 4.68 1.29 11.74
N TYR A 34 4.67 2.17 10.73
CA TYR A 34 5.38 3.45 10.81
C TYR A 34 4.90 4.33 11.98
N TYR A 35 3.58 4.45 12.16
CA TYR A 35 3.02 5.21 13.27
C TYR A 35 3.54 4.71 14.62
N LYS A 36 3.50 3.39 14.86
CA LYS A 36 4.00 2.79 16.09
C LYS A 36 5.50 3.02 16.31
N PHE A 37 6.28 2.96 15.22
CA PHE A 37 7.69 3.26 15.25
C PHE A 37 7.97 4.71 15.69
N ILE A 38 7.27 5.68 15.10
CA ILE A 38 7.42 7.10 15.47
C ILE A 38 6.93 7.37 16.90
N GLU A 39 5.82 6.76 17.32
CA GLU A 39 5.32 6.87 18.68
C GLU A 39 6.34 6.34 19.72
N ASP A 40 6.99 5.22 19.42
CA ASP A 40 8.03 4.66 20.27
C ASP A 40 9.29 5.55 20.31
N LEU A 41 9.70 6.11 19.16
CA LEU A 41 10.79 7.08 19.11
C LEU A 41 10.49 8.36 19.92
N GLU A 42 9.27 8.87 19.83
CA GLU A 42 8.84 10.05 20.59
C GLU A 42 8.91 9.78 22.11
N LYS A 43 8.32 8.67 22.56
CA LYS A 43 8.28 8.30 23.98
C LYS A 43 9.66 8.05 24.58
N ASN A 44 10.57 7.47 23.80
CA ASN A 44 11.89 7.03 24.25
C ASN A 44 13.04 7.83 23.61
N PHE A 45 12.75 9.06 23.14
CA PHE A 45 13.70 9.85 22.36
C PHE A 45 15.06 10.05 23.03
N GLN A 46 15.07 10.40 24.32
CA GLN A 46 16.33 10.65 25.02
C GLN A 46 17.23 9.42 25.10
N ASP A 47 16.64 8.25 25.33
CA ASP A 47 17.37 6.98 25.44
C ASP A 47 17.83 6.48 24.05
N LYS A 48 17.04 6.75 23.00
CA LYS A 48 17.30 6.29 21.62
C LYS A 48 18.06 7.29 20.75
N LYS A 49 18.37 8.49 21.26
CA LYS A 49 19.00 9.56 20.48
C LYS A 49 20.28 9.12 19.76
N ALA A 50 21.17 8.41 20.45
CA ALA A 50 22.42 7.93 19.87
C ALA A 50 22.16 6.89 18.76
N GLU A 51 21.21 5.98 18.95
CA GLU A 51 20.79 4.99 17.97
C GLU A 51 20.17 5.66 16.72
N ILE A 52 19.33 6.67 16.91
CA ILE A 52 18.72 7.43 15.81
C ILE A 52 19.80 8.12 14.97
N VAL A 53 20.78 8.80 15.62
CA VAL A 53 21.86 9.47 14.90
C VAL A 53 22.70 8.45 14.11
N ALA A 54 23.10 7.36 14.73
CA ALA A 54 23.86 6.31 14.05
C ALA A 54 23.08 5.68 12.89
N GLY A 55 21.78 5.45 13.06
CA GLY A 55 20.89 4.95 12.01
C GLY A 55 20.79 5.90 10.81
N LEU A 56 20.66 7.20 11.06
CA LEU A 56 20.62 8.22 10.01
C LEU A 56 21.97 8.34 9.29
N GLU A 57 23.08 8.33 10.02
CA GLU A 57 24.44 8.35 9.42
C GLU A 57 24.69 7.12 8.54
N ASN A 58 24.29 5.94 8.99
CA ASN A 58 24.39 4.71 8.22
C ASN A 58 23.49 4.78 6.96
N ALA A 59 22.25 5.23 7.09
CA ALA A 59 21.35 5.38 5.96
C ALA A 59 21.90 6.36 4.92
N MET A 60 22.44 7.50 5.34
CA MET A 60 23.11 8.45 4.45
C MET A 60 24.31 7.82 3.75
N ALA A 61 25.14 7.08 4.47
CA ALA A 61 26.32 6.42 3.92
C ALA A 61 25.96 5.36 2.87
N GLU A 62 24.81 4.68 3.05
CA GLU A 62 24.33 3.66 2.12
C GLU A 62 23.59 4.26 0.89
N ILE A 63 22.94 5.40 1.03
CA ILE A 63 22.21 6.04 -0.06
C ILE A 63 23.10 6.94 -0.91
N ILE A 64 23.95 7.77 -0.27
CA ILE A 64 24.78 8.78 -0.92
C ILE A 64 26.14 8.19 -1.30
N ARG A 65 26.17 7.43 -2.39
CA ARG A 65 27.36 6.73 -2.88
C ARG A 65 27.63 7.02 -4.35
N ARG A 66 28.87 6.76 -4.76
CA ARG A 66 29.32 6.95 -6.15
C ARG A 66 28.66 6.00 -7.13
N ASP A 67 28.43 4.75 -6.73
CA ASP A 67 27.82 3.70 -7.56
C ASP A 67 26.30 3.88 -7.74
N SER A 68 25.62 4.53 -6.78
CA SER A 68 24.19 4.84 -6.88
C SER A 68 23.91 6.20 -7.52
N PHE A 69 24.95 6.98 -7.84
CA PHE A 69 24.78 8.31 -8.40
C PHE A 69 24.41 8.29 -9.87
N MET A 70 23.20 8.76 -10.18
CA MET A 70 22.68 8.87 -11.52
C MET A 70 22.20 10.31 -11.79
N VAL A 71 22.49 10.84 -12.96
CA VAL A 71 22.01 12.15 -13.40
C VAL A 71 21.16 11.96 -14.66
N SER A 72 19.93 12.45 -14.63
CA SER A 72 19.04 12.53 -15.79
C SER A 72 18.88 14.00 -16.17
N TYR A 73 19.04 14.31 -17.45
CA TYR A 73 18.92 15.66 -17.95
C TYR A 73 18.05 15.71 -19.20
N THR A 74 17.12 16.64 -19.20
CA THR A 74 16.29 16.97 -20.35
C THR A 74 16.42 18.46 -20.62
N GLY A 75 16.97 18.85 -21.77
CA GLY A 75 17.22 20.24 -22.13
C GLY A 75 18.08 20.38 -23.36
N GLU A 76 18.66 21.56 -23.56
CA GLU A 76 19.48 21.86 -24.71
C GLU A 76 20.82 21.12 -24.70
N ARG A 77 21.24 20.65 -25.87
CA ARG A 77 22.46 19.85 -26.04
C ARG A 77 23.74 20.60 -25.62
N GLU A 78 23.75 21.93 -25.74
CA GLU A 78 24.89 22.78 -25.39
C GLU A 78 25.20 22.74 -23.89
N SER A 79 24.19 22.55 -23.04
CA SER A 79 24.36 22.48 -21.58
C SER A 79 24.88 21.12 -21.09
N VAL A 80 24.92 20.09 -21.93
CA VAL A 80 25.31 18.71 -21.53
C VAL A 80 26.75 18.66 -21.06
N GLU A 81 27.69 19.34 -21.69
CA GLU A 81 29.11 19.29 -21.33
C GLU A 81 29.38 19.97 -19.97
N GLN A 82 28.71 21.08 -19.69
CA GLN A 82 28.77 21.72 -18.37
C GLN A 82 28.20 20.84 -17.29
N LEU A 83 27.07 20.19 -17.55
CA LEU A 83 26.43 19.26 -16.61
C LEU A 83 27.33 18.04 -16.36
N LYS A 84 27.96 17.46 -17.38
CA LYS A 84 28.91 16.35 -17.23
C LYS A 84 30.09 16.74 -16.35
N ALA A 85 30.64 17.92 -16.52
CA ALA A 85 31.75 18.42 -15.72
C ALA A 85 31.34 18.55 -14.22
N LEU A 86 30.19 19.19 -13.97
CA LEU A 86 29.67 19.39 -12.61
C LEU A 86 29.30 18.05 -11.95
N SER A 87 28.57 17.20 -12.65
CA SER A 87 28.16 15.90 -12.13
C SER A 87 29.36 14.96 -11.92
N GLY A 88 30.36 15.03 -12.80
CA GLY A 88 31.62 14.31 -12.65
C GLY A 88 32.41 14.73 -11.42
N SER A 89 32.47 16.04 -11.15
CA SER A 89 33.10 16.58 -9.95
C SER A 89 32.36 16.13 -8.69
N LEU A 90 31.02 16.27 -8.66
CA LEU A 90 30.20 15.80 -7.54
C LEU A 90 30.35 14.29 -7.32
N LYS A 91 30.30 13.49 -8.37
CA LYS A 91 30.49 12.04 -8.29
C LYS A 91 31.82 11.65 -7.67
N LYS A 92 32.91 12.39 -7.96
CA LYS A 92 34.23 12.14 -7.38
C LYS A 92 34.27 12.41 -5.87
N SER A 93 33.48 13.36 -5.36
CA SER A 93 33.41 13.67 -3.93
C SER A 93 32.59 12.66 -3.12
N LEU A 94 31.80 11.81 -3.78
CA LEU A 94 31.01 10.78 -3.12
C LEU A 94 31.86 9.59 -2.68
N LYS A 95 31.47 8.96 -1.58
CA LYS A 95 32.14 7.79 -1.03
C LYS A 95 32.09 6.62 -2.01
N GLU A 96 33.22 5.95 -2.20
CA GLU A 96 33.28 4.65 -2.86
C GLU A 96 32.90 3.57 -1.84
N SER A 97 31.75 2.95 -2.04
CA SER A 97 31.37 1.75 -1.27
C SER A 97 30.54 0.84 -2.16
N SER A 98 30.81 -0.44 -2.12
CA SER A 98 29.90 -1.44 -2.66
C SER A 98 28.85 -1.76 -1.62
N CYS A 99 27.58 -1.51 -1.91
CA CYS A 99 26.47 -1.97 -1.06
C CYS A 99 26.22 -3.45 -1.36
N GLN A 100 26.39 -4.27 -0.36
CA GLN A 100 25.72 -5.57 -0.37
C GLN A 100 24.33 -5.34 0.18
N VAL A 101 23.33 -5.37 -0.70
CA VAL A 101 21.92 -5.30 -0.28
C VAL A 101 21.63 -6.57 0.52
N PRO A 102 21.42 -6.48 1.84
CA PRO A 102 21.07 -7.66 2.62
C PRO A 102 19.73 -8.21 2.13
N GLU A 103 19.63 -9.52 1.98
CA GLU A 103 18.36 -10.15 1.72
C GLU A 103 17.50 -10.11 2.98
N VAL A 104 16.47 -9.26 2.97
CA VAL A 104 15.55 -9.12 4.10
C VAL A 104 14.35 -10.02 3.90
N ALA A 105 14.25 -11.09 4.68
CA ALA A 105 13.06 -11.93 4.70
C ALA A 105 11.92 -11.22 5.45
N ILE A 106 10.92 -10.78 4.71
CA ILE A 106 9.72 -10.16 5.28
C ILE A 106 8.66 -11.24 5.51
N THR A 107 8.36 -11.53 6.78
CA THR A 107 7.30 -12.46 7.15
C THR A 107 5.95 -11.75 7.26
N CYS A 108 4.91 -12.40 6.74
CA CYS A 108 3.53 -11.92 6.82
C CYS A 108 2.74 -12.82 7.77
N GLU A 109 2.13 -12.22 8.78
CA GLU A 109 1.23 -12.90 9.70
C GLU A 109 -0.21 -12.48 9.43
N LYS A 110 -1.11 -13.45 9.30
CA LYS A 110 -2.54 -13.17 9.17
C LYS A 110 -3.09 -12.76 10.54
N LYS A 111 -3.66 -11.56 10.62
CA LYS A 111 -4.32 -11.04 11.83
C LYS A 111 -5.71 -10.55 11.51
N ASN A 112 -6.61 -10.67 12.49
CA ASN A 112 -7.90 -10.00 12.48
C ASN A 112 -7.78 -8.87 13.52
N GLU A 113 -7.66 -7.63 13.05
CA GLU A 113 -7.46 -6.47 13.90
C GLU A 113 -8.63 -5.48 13.75
N GLY A 114 -8.95 -4.78 14.81
CA GLY A 114 -9.90 -3.66 14.81
C GLY A 114 -9.26 -2.48 15.52
N PHE A 115 -9.28 -1.32 14.87
CA PHE A 115 -8.81 -0.06 15.44
C PHE A 115 -10.01 0.80 15.84
N LYS A 116 -10.04 1.24 17.10
CA LYS A 116 -11.08 2.16 17.58
C LYS A 116 -10.67 3.59 17.28
N THR A 117 -11.58 4.34 16.69
CA THR A 117 -11.44 5.77 16.45
C THR A 117 -12.58 6.52 17.14
N SER A 118 -12.46 7.84 17.26
CA SER A 118 -13.54 8.70 17.77
C SER A 118 -14.66 8.93 16.75
N GLY A 119 -14.51 8.45 15.52
CA GLY A 119 -15.49 8.60 14.45
C GLY A 119 -16.71 7.70 14.61
N GLN A 120 -17.83 8.13 14.04
CA GLN A 120 -19.08 7.35 14.00
C GLN A 120 -19.20 6.45 12.76
N VAL A 121 -18.21 6.48 11.90
CA VAL A 121 -18.13 5.69 10.66
C VAL A 121 -16.88 4.82 10.68
N GLN A 122 -16.91 3.73 9.92
CA GLN A 122 -15.88 2.72 9.91
C GLN A 122 -15.20 2.64 8.54
N TYR A 123 -14.04 2.04 8.55
CA TYR A 123 -13.33 1.57 7.36
C TYR A 123 -13.27 0.06 7.47
N VAL A 124 -13.87 -0.63 6.51
CA VAL A 124 -13.96 -2.09 6.54
C VAL A 124 -13.18 -2.64 5.36
N ALA A 125 -12.17 -3.43 5.65
CA ALA A 125 -11.34 -4.06 4.63
C ALA A 125 -11.30 -5.58 4.81
N ARG A 126 -11.26 -6.30 3.70
CA ARG A 126 -11.02 -7.74 3.64
C ARG A 126 -10.02 -8.02 2.56
N THR A 127 -8.94 -8.68 2.91
CA THR A 127 -7.84 -8.95 1.97
C THR A 127 -7.54 -10.43 1.85
N GLY A 128 -6.91 -10.81 0.76
CA GLY A 128 -6.45 -12.16 0.51
C GLY A 128 -5.32 -12.19 -0.51
N ASN A 129 -4.78 -13.39 -0.73
CA ASN A 129 -3.81 -13.62 -1.79
C ASN A 129 -4.18 -14.89 -2.54
N PHE A 130 -4.65 -14.73 -3.78
CA PHE A 130 -5.11 -15.85 -4.60
C PHE A 130 -3.95 -16.63 -5.22
N VAL A 131 -2.80 -16.01 -5.47
CA VAL A 131 -1.62 -16.71 -5.98
C VAL A 131 -1.09 -17.70 -4.95
N LYS A 132 -1.07 -17.33 -3.67
CA LYS A 132 -0.72 -18.26 -2.58
C LYS A 132 -1.69 -19.44 -2.44
N LYS A 133 -2.87 -19.37 -3.08
CA LYS A 133 -3.86 -20.45 -3.15
C LYS A 133 -3.79 -21.26 -4.45
N GLY A 134 -2.78 -21.03 -5.29
CA GLY A 134 -2.55 -21.74 -6.53
C GLY A 134 -3.27 -21.16 -7.76
N PHE A 135 -3.91 -19.99 -7.62
CA PHE A 135 -4.54 -19.33 -8.77
C PHE A 135 -3.57 -18.37 -9.46
N THR A 136 -3.75 -18.17 -10.76
CA THR A 136 -2.95 -17.25 -11.55
C THR A 136 -3.73 -15.97 -11.87
N TYR A 137 -3.02 -14.87 -12.05
CA TYR A 137 -3.62 -13.63 -12.50
C TYR A 137 -4.00 -13.74 -13.99
N THR A 138 -5.22 -13.30 -14.32
CA THR A 138 -5.71 -13.19 -15.71
C THR A 138 -6.35 -11.83 -15.94
N GLY A 139 -6.45 -11.39 -17.21
CA GLY A 139 -7.14 -10.15 -17.58
C GLY A 139 -8.62 -10.12 -17.18
N ALA A 140 -9.26 -11.28 -17.04
CA ALA A 140 -10.63 -11.38 -16.55
C ALA A 140 -10.83 -10.76 -15.14
N LEU A 141 -9.78 -10.70 -14.32
CA LEU A 141 -9.84 -10.07 -13.00
C LEU A 141 -10.00 -8.55 -13.08
N GLU A 142 -9.55 -7.90 -14.15
CA GLU A 142 -9.81 -6.46 -14.36
C GLU A 142 -11.28 -6.21 -14.72
N ILE A 143 -11.88 -7.08 -15.53
CA ILE A 143 -13.32 -7.01 -15.83
C ILE A 143 -14.13 -7.26 -14.56
N LEU A 144 -13.77 -8.29 -13.80
CA LEU A 144 -14.39 -8.60 -12.52
C LEU A 144 -14.32 -7.43 -11.53
N LYS A 145 -13.16 -6.75 -11.44
CA LYS A 145 -12.98 -5.56 -10.61
C LYS A 145 -13.97 -4.45 -10.99
N VAL A 146 -14.17 -4.21 -12.28
CA VAL A 146 -15.12 -3.19 -12.75
C VAL A 146 -16.53 -3.59 -12.37
N ALA A 147 -16.97 -4.80 -12.70
CA ALA A 147 -18.29 -5.31 -12.37
C ALA A 147 -18.57 -5.25 -10.87
N LEU A 148 -17.64 -5.73 -10.04
CA LEU A 148 -17.79 -5.68 -8.59
C LEU A 148 -17.87 -4.26 -8.05
N SER A 149 -17.00 -3.35 -8.52
CA SER A 149 -16.92 -2.00 -7.98
C SER A 149 -18.14 -1.13 -8.33
N TYR A 150 -18.65 -1.23 -9.56
CA TYR A 150 -19.72 -0.35 -10.05
C TYR A 150 -21.12 -0.94 -9.91
N ASP A 151 -21.27 -2.26 -9.94
CA ASP A 151 -22.56 -2.89 -9.81
C ASP A 151 -22.75 -3.44 -8.38
N TYR A 152 -22.07 -4.52 -8.02
CA TYR A 152 -22.36 -5.23 -6.78
C TYR A 152 -22.03 -4.43 -5.50
N LEU A 153 -20.77 -3.97 -5.37
CA LEU A 153 -20.32 -3.28 -4.15
C LEU A 153 -20.97 -1.89 -4.05
N TRP A 154 -21.03 -1.15 -5.14
CA TRP A 154 -21.65 0.16 -5.16
C TRP A 154 -23.11 0.12 -4.71
N ILE A 155 -23.88 -0.78 -5.29
CA ILE A 155 -25.31 -0.92 -4.97
C ILE A 155 -25.51 -1.35 -3.51
N ASN A 156 -24.76 -2.34 -3.04
CA ASN A 156 -25.00 -2.91 -1.72
C ASN A 156 -24.37 -2.12 -0.58
N LEU A 157 -23.21 -1.52 -0.77
CA LEU A 157 -22.49 -0.79 0.27
C LEU A 157 -22.81 0.70 0.26
N ARG A 158 -22.81 1.34 -0.91
CA ARG A 158 -23.07 2.76 -0.99
C ARG A 158 -24.56 3.08 -1.04
N VAL A 159 -25.27 2.60 -2.07
CA VAL A 159 -26.67 2.98 -2.31
C VAL A 159 -27.57 2.45 -1.21
N LYS A 160 -27.49 1.16 -0.89
CA LYS A 160 -28.33 0.51 0.13
C LYS A 160 -27.70 0.56 1.53
N GLY A 161 -26.37 0.64 1.64
CA GLY A 161 -25.63 0.58 2.89
C GLY A 161 -25.25 1.92 3.49
N GLY A 162 -25.22 3.00 2.68
CA GLY A 162 -24.87 4.34 3.14
C GLY A 162 -23.36 4.58 3.33
N ALA A 163 -22.50 3.68 2.89
CA ALA A 163 -21.06 3.91 2.84
C ALA A 163 -20.74 5.07 1.88
N TYR A 164 -19.72 5.86 2.19
CA TYR A 164 -19.30 6.93 1.30
C TYR A 164 -18.70 6.40 -0.01
N GLY A 165 -17.97 5.31 0.06
CA GLY A 165 -17.45 4.63 -1.12
C GLY A 165 -16.95 3.22 -0.81
N CYS A 166 -16.71 2.49 -1.89
CA CYS A 166 -16.20 1.14 -1.85
C CYS A 166 -15.34 0.88 -3.08
N MET A 167 -14.42 -0.08 -2.96
CA MET A 167 -13.62 -0.53 -4.09
C MET A 167 -13.19 -1.98 -3.92
N SER A 168 -12.84 -2.62 -5.03
CA SER A 168 -12.18 -3.92 -5.07
C SER A 168 -10.91 -3.83 -5.90
N GLY A 169 -9.99 -4.76 -5.69
CA GLY A 169 -8.78 -4.83 -6.50
C GLY A 169 -8.17 -6.22 -6.51
N PHE A 170 -7.53 -6.55 -7.64
CA PHE A 170 -6.81 -7.78 -7.85
C PHE A 170 -5.48 -7.44 -8.50
N LYS A 171 -4.36 -7.71 -7.82
CA LYS A 171 -3.02 -7.38 -8.29
C LYS A 171 -2.33 -8.61 -8.88
N ARG A 172 -1.39 -8.39 -9.78
CA ARG A 172 -0.54 -9.47 -10.36
C ARG A 172 0.29 -10.22 -9.31
N SER A 173 0.58 -9.57 -8.17
CA SER A 173 1.22 -10.19 -6.99
C SER A 173 0.32 -11.19 -6.25
N GLY A 174 -0.95 -11.32 -6.67
CA GLY A 174 -1.96 -12.17 -6.03
C GLY A 174 -2.75 -11.47 -4.94
N GLU A 175 -2.42 -10.25 -4.57
CA GLU A 175 -3.21 -9.48 -3.61
C GLU A 175 -4.61 -9.22 -4.16
N SER A 176 -5.60 -9.49 -3.35
CA SER A 176 -7.00 -9.13 -3.59
C SER A 176 -7.58 -8.45 -2.38
N PHE A 177 -8.42 -7.46 -2.60
CA PHE A 177 -9.04 -6.73 -1.50
C PHE A 177 -10.43 -6.23 -1.86
N PHE A 178 -11.27 -6.13 -0.83
CA PHE A 178 -12.51 -5.37 -0.80
C PHE A 178 -12.41 -4.36 0.32
N VAL A 179 -12.78 -3.12 0.06
CA VAL A 179 -12.74 -2.05 1.07
C VAL A 179 -13.97 -1.17 0.96
N SER A 180 -14.45 -0.72 2.11
CA SER A 180 -15.42 0.36 2.22
C SER A 180 -14.89 1.44 3.15
N TYR A 181 -15.23 2.67 2.88
CA TYR A 181 -14.78 3.80 3.68
C TYR A 181 -15.94 4.72 4.07
N ARG A 182 -15.83 5.27 5.29
CA ARG A 182 -16.91 6.01 5.97
C ARG A 182 -18.21 5.21 5.95
N ASP A 183 -18.14 3.96 6.35
CA ASP A 183 -19.21 2.98 6.32
C ASP A 183 -19.91 2.96 7.69
N PRO A 184 -21.24 3.10 7.75
CA PRO A 184 -21.97 2.99 9.00
C PRO A 184 -22.13 1.56 9.51
N HIS A 185 -21.82 0.53 8.69
CA HIS A 185 -22.13 -0.86 8.98
C HIS A 185 -20.93 -1.79 8.86
N LEU A 186 -20.43 -2.32 9.97
CA LEU A 186 -19.33 -3.30 9.95
C LEU A 186 -19.82 -4.70 9.50
N ARG A 187 -20.79 -5.26 10.20
CA ARG A 187 -21.24 -6.64 10.00
C ARG A 187 -21.88 -6.84 8.63
N ARG A 188 -22.80 -5.96 8.27
CA ARG A 188 -23.47 -6.00 6.97
C ARG A 188 -22.48 -5.89 5.80
N THR A 189 -21.46 -5.08 5.94
CA THR A 189 -20.42 -4.92 4.93
C THR A 189 -19.60 -6.20 4.73
N LEU A 190 -19.26 -6.88 5.82
CA LEU A 190 -18.60 -8.20 5.74
C LEU A 190 -19.51 -9.25 5.08
N GLU A 191 -20.81 -9.25 5.38
CA GLU A 191 -21.81 -10.13 4.73
C GLU A 191 -21.89 -9.85 3.21
N VAL A 192 -21.82 -8.59 2.80
CA VAL A 192 -21.76 -8.22 1.38
C VAL A 192 -20.48 -8.77 0.72
N TYR A 193 -19.33 -8.68 1.38
CA TYR A 193 -18.10 -9.27 0.83
C TYR A 193 -18.18 -10.79 0.72
N GLU A 194 -18.86 -11.46 1.63
CA GLU A 194 -19.11 -12.90 1.57
C GLU A 194 -20.06 -13.31 0.45
N GLY A 195 -20.93 -12.43 0.03
CA GLY A 195 -21.86 -12.64 -1.09
C GLY A 195 -21.22 -12.52 -2.49
N VAL A 196 -19.99 -12.01 -2.60
CA VAL A 196 -19.29 -11.83 -3.90
C VAL A 196 -19.23 -13.12 -4.74
N PRO A 197 -18.89 -14.31 -4.19
CA PRO A 197 -18.86 -15.53 -4.99
C PRO A 197 -20.20 -15.90 -5.63
N GLU A 198 -21.29 -15.65 -4.95
CA GLU A 198 -22.63 -15.91 -5.49
C GLU A 198 -23.02 -14.92 -6.58
N TYR A 199 -22.73 -13.65 -6.36
CA TYR A 199 -22.89 -12.63 -7.41
C TYR A 199 -22.14 -13.02 -8.69
N VAL A 200 -20.87 -13.44 -8.57
CA VAL A 200 -20.05 -13.81 -9.74
C VAL A 200 -20.62 -15.02 -10.47
N ARG A 201 -21.20 -16.01 -9.77
CA ARG A 201 -21.84 -17.17 -10.39
C ARG A 201 -23.10 -16.81 -11.19
N THR A 202 -23.83 -15.82 -10.73
CA THR A 202 -25.09 -15.38 -11.34
C THR A 202 -24.95 -14.19 -12.27
N PHE A 203 -23.75 -13.61 -12.34
CA PHE A 203 -23.47 -12.44 -13.17
C PHE A 203 -23.59 -12.78 -14.65
N ALA A 204 -24.49 -12.06 -15.33
CA ALA A 204 -24.64 -12.08 -16.77
C ALA A 204 -24.44 -10.66 -17.31
N ALA A 205 -23.40 -10.46 -18.12
CA ALA A 205 -23.19 -9.18 -18.80
C ALA A 205 -24.07 -9.13 -20.06
N ASP A 206 -24.85 -8.07 -20.21
CA ASP A 206 -25.52 -7.71 -21.43
C ASP A 206 -24.75 -6.62 -22.20
N GLU A 207 -25.19 -6.29 -23.43
CA GLU A 207 -24.54 -5.28 -24.26
C GLU A 207 -24.54 -3.87 -23.61
N LEU A 208 -25.52 -3.57 -22.76
CA LEU A 208 -25.64 -2.30 -22.03
C LEU A 208 -24.66 -2.22 -20.86
N SER A 209 -24.33 -3.34 -20.23
CA SER A 209 -23.36 -3.42 -19.12
C SER A 209 -21.92 -3.13 -19.56
N LEU A 210 -21.63 -3.17 -20.85
CA LEU A 210 -20.29 -2.95 -21.42
C LEU A 210 -20.03 -1.49 -21.80
N ILE A 211 -21.03 -0.61 -21.71
CA ILE A 211 -20.98 0.79 -22.17
C ILE A 211 -20.71 1.79 -21.01
N HIS A 212 -20.73 1.33 -19.76
CA HIS A 212 -20.49 2.20 -18.59
C HIS A 212 -19.10 1.96 -17.97
#